data_ae060a1325051242a75a2ca3424ef007
#
_entry.id   ae060a1325051242a75a2ca3424ef007
#
_cell.length_a   1.000
_cell.length_b   1.000
_cell.length_c   1.000
_cell.angle_alpha   90.00
_cell.angle_beta   90.00
_cell.angle_gamma   90.00
#
_symmetry.space_group_name_H-M   'P 1'
#
loop_
_entity.id
_entity.type
_entity.pdbx_description
1 polymer ?
#
loop_
_entity_poly.entity_id
_entity_poly.type
_entity_poly.pdbx_seq_one_letter_code
_entity_poly.pdbx_strand_id
1 'polypeptide(L)'
;MADILKQIFIVPKCKRCFKLADNHNLCDECAKELEKCRILNPQLPLNNKITLVDASYASYKYKGAAKDIIKSAKFRNPAAFLASFLDDISIDIKEILAQNSIDMVVPVPSHKSKLYTQEFDLPVEMARRIADYSGVEYSHCINKIRKTAKQHQLSKEERKVNLVNAFEVTKNLQGKRILVIDDVITTGITVSTIATDLKIAGREKVYAWAYTLNIEGGNT
;
A
#
# COMPACT_ATOMS: atom_id res chain seq x y z
N MET A 1 -33.50 10.94 28.75
CA MET A 1 -32.27 11.02 29.56
C MET A 1 -31.32 9.84 29.35
N ALA A 2 -31.28 9.23 28.17
CA ALA A 2 -30.48 8.02 27.90
C ALA A 2 -29.37 8.19 26.82
N ASP A 3 -29.21 9.39 26.24
CA ASP A 3 -28.26 9.60 25.11
C ASP A 3 -26.99 10.40 25.46
N ILE A 4 -26.81 10.79 26.71
CA ILE A 4 -25.67 11.64 27.13
C ILE A 4 -24.43 10.79 27.50
N LEU A 5 -24.57 9.49 27.71
CA LEU A 5 -23.49 8.62 28.18
C LEU A 5 -22.68 7.93 27.07
N LYS A 6 -22.95 8.19 25.79
CA LYS A 6 -22.22 7.58 24.67
C LYS A 6 -21.14 8.48 24.03
N GLN A 7 -20.92 9.65 24.53
CA GLN A 7 -19.70 10.39 24.25
C GLN A 7 -18.57 9.89 25.18
N ILE A 8 -18.17 8.64 25.03
CA ILE A 8 -16.86 8.22 25.48
C ILE A 8 -15.88 9.13 24.74
N PHE A 9 -15.25 10.05 25.44
CA PHE A 9 -14.17 10.86 24.94
C PHE A 9 -13.04 9.91 24.52
N ILE A 10 -13.08 9.44 23.27
CA ILE A 10 -11.93 8.75 22.67
C ILE A 10 -10.88 9.83 22.53
N VAL A 11 -10.00 9.91 23.51
CA VAL A 11 -8.87 10.86 23.48
C VAL A 11 -8.01 10.48 22.28
N PRO A 12 -7.88 11.36 21.28
CA PRO A 12 -7.12 11.03 20.08
C PRO A 12 -5.66 10.75 20.45
N LYS A 13 -5.12 9.67 19.89
CA LYS A 13 -3.76 9.23 20.15
C LYS A 13 -2.94 9.22 18.87
N CYS A 14 -1.69 9.62 18.98
CA CYS A 14 -0.72 9.55 17.90
C CYS A 14 -0.67 8.11 17.32
N LYS A 15 -0.82 7.97 16.00
CA LYS A 15 -0.81 6.68 15.32
C LYS A 15 0.51 5.91 15.41
N ARG A 16 1.61 6.59 15.83
CA ARG A 16 2.92 5.98 16.04
C ARG A 16 3.22 5.68 17.51
N CYS A 17 3.23 6.70 18.37
CA CYS A 17 3.72 6.59 19.77
C CYS A 17 2.62 6.47 20.82
N PHE A 18 1.36 6.59 20.42
CA PHE A 18 0.16 6.52 21.27
C PHE A 18 0.04 7.63 22.35
N LYS A 19 0.93 8.61 22.38
CA LYS A 19 0.75 9.85 23.15
C LYS A 19 -0.47 10.60 22.62
N LEU A 20 -0.99 11.54 23.41
CA LEU A 20 -2.06 12.45 22.99
C LEU A 20 -1.67 13.15 21.69
N ALA A 21 -2.58 13.22 20.75
CA ALA A 21 -2.41 13.94 19.50
C ALA A 21 -3.78 14.36 18.96
N ASP A 22 -3.83 15.46 18.25
CA ASP A 22 -5.06 15.94 17.66
C ASP A 22 -5.55 14.99 16.56
N ASN A 23 -6.84 14.67 16.59
CA ASN A 23 -7.56 13.94 15.54
C ASN A 23 -6.95 12.60 15.07
N HIS A 24 -6.36 11.82 15.98
CA HIS A 24 -5.70 10.53 15.67
C HIS A 24 -4.52 10.63 14.70
N ASN A 25 -4.03 11.83 14.43
CA ASN A 25 -2.88 12.07 13.59
C ASN A 25 -1.56 11.83 14.35
N LEU A 26 -0.47 12.37 13.87
CA LEU A 26 0.81 12.33 14.56
C LEU A 26 0.94 13.49 15.56
N CYS A 27 1.58 13.25 16.70
CA CYS A 27 2.10 14.35 17.50
C CYS A 27 3.25 15.03 16.76
N ASP A 28 3.59 16.28 17.11
CA ASP A 28 4.60 17.10 16.41
C ASP A 28 5.95 16.39 16.27
N GLU A 29 6.39 15.68 17.31
CA GLU A 29 7.63 14.92 17.29
C GLU A 29 7.59 13.80 16.24
N CYS A 30 6.49 13.03 16.20
CA CYS A 30 6.33 11.94 15.26
C CYS A 30 6.11 12.44 13.82
N ALA A 31 5.47 13.59 13.64
CA ALA A 31 5.32 14.22 12.33
C ALA A 31 6.68 14.64 11.76
N LYS A 32 7.52 15.31 12.56
CA LYS A 32 8.90 15.65 12.18
C LYS A 32 9.74 14.42 11.84
N GLU A 33 9.58 13.33 12.59
CA GLU A 33 10.28 12.08 12.32
C GLU A 33 9.77 11.38 11.04
N LEU A 34 8.48 11.46 10.74
CA LEU A 34 7.91 10.94 9.50
C LEU A 34 8.43 11.73 8.29
N GLU A 35 8.50 13.06 8.39
CA GLU A 35 9.00 13.90 7.31
C GLU A 35 10.45 13.57 6.93
N LYS A 36 11.31 13.20 7.88
CA LYS A 36 12.66 12.70 7.59
C LYS A 36 12.68 11.39 6.75
N CYS A 37 11.56 10.70 6.68
CA CYS A 37 11.40 9.49 5.87
C CYS A 37 10.82 9.79 4.48
N ARG A 38 10.38 11.02 4.20
CA ARG A 38 9.73 11.42 2.95
C ARG A 38 10.62 11.15 1.75
N ILE A 39 10.03 10.72 0.65
CA ILE A 39 10.67 10.59 -0.65
C ILE A 39 10.27 11.83 -1.45
N LEU A 40 11.23 12.71 -1.73
CA LEU A 40 10.98 14.00 -2.40
C LEU A 40 10.52 13.83 -3.86
N ASN A 41 10.99 12.79 -4.53
CA ASN A 41 10.47 12.38 -5.84
C ASN A 41 9.80 11.01 -5.66
N PRO A 42 8.48 10.95 -5.54
CA PRO A 42 7.76 9.71 -5.26
C PRO A 42 7.87 8.67 -6.38
N GLN A 43 8.19 9.08 -7.62
CA GLN A 43 8.42 8.16 -8.72
C GLN A 43 9.74 7.42 -8.52
N LEU A 44 9.66 6.11 -8.51
CA LEU A 44 10.81 5.24 -8.29
C LEU A 44 11.49 4.93 -9.62
N PRO A 45 12.84 4.87 -9.66
CA PRO A 45 13.52 4.40 -10.84
C PRO A 45 13.10 2.95 -11.12
N LEU A 46 12.69 2.71 -12.37
CA LEU A 46 12.45 1.35 -12.86
C LEU A 46 13.79 0.64 -12.91
N ASN A 47 14.09 -0.15 -11.90
CA ASN A 47 15.25 -1.03 -11.92
C ASN A 47 14.86 -2.37 -12.54
N ASN A 48 15.84 -3.16 -12.99
CA ASN A 48 15.65 -4.47 -13.65
C ASN A 48 14.83 -5.49 -12.81
N LYS A 49 14.33 -5.11 -11.64
CA LYS A 49 13.54 -5.96 -10.73
C LYS A 49 12.04 -5.65 -10.81
N ILE A 50 11.65 -4.43 -11.19
CA ILE A 50 10.25 -4.03 -11.40
C ILE A 50 10.04 -3.93 -12.91
N THR A 51 9.98 -5.06 -13.57
CA THR A 51 9.69 -5.17 -14.99
C THR A 51 8.17 -5.21 -15.19
N LEU A 52 7.68 -4.65 -16.28
CA LEU A 52 6.26 -4.64 -16.68
C LEU A 52 5.33 -3.67 -15.93
N VAL A 53 5.81 -2.92 -14.94
CA VAL A 53 5.11 -1.77 -14.38
C VAL A 53 5.53 -0.53 -15.18
N ASP A 54 4.58 0.27 -15.64
CA ASP A 54 4.86 1.48 -16.44
C ASP A 54 5.51 2.59 -15.60
N ALA A 55 5.08 2.74 -14.33
CA ALA A 55 5.81 3.50 -13.32
C ALA A 55 5.45 2.97 -11.91
N SER A 56 6.34 3.19 -10.95
CA SER A 56 6.10 2.88 -9.55
C SER A 56 6.43 4.07 -8.65
N TYR A 57 5.70 4.18 -7.54
CA TYR A 57 5.73 5.32 -6.63
C TYR A 57 5.78 4.86 -5.18
N ALA A 58 6.38 5.67 -4.32
CA ALA A 58 6.26 5.51 -2.87
C ALA A 58 6.39 6.86 -2.16
N SER A 59 5.65 7.05 -1.07
CA SER A 59 5.67 8.32 -0.32
C SER A 59 6.79 8.38 0.70
N TYR A 60 7.15 7.26 1.33
CA TYR A 60 8.15 7.22 2.41
C TYR A 60 9.16 6.08 2.25
N LYS A 61 10.38 6.28 2.77
CA LYS A 61 11.37 5.21 2.97
C LYS A 61 10.94 4.35 4.16
N TYR A 62 10.99 3.02 4.04
CA TYR A 62 10.65 2.07 5.10
C TYR A 62 11.69 2.04 6.22
N LYS A 63 11.79 3.14 6.97
CA LYS A 63 12.70 3.30 8.11
C LYS A 63 12.05 4.19 9.18
N GLY A 64 12.65 4.25 10.38
CA GLY A 64 12.23 5.16 11.44
C GLY A 64 10.72 5.20 11.63
N ALA A 65 10.16 6.41 11.65
CA ALA A 65 8.75 6.65 11.89
C ALA A 65 7.82 5.96 10.88
N ALA A 66 8.15 5.95 9.60
CA ALA A 66 7.33 5.32 8.57
C ALA A 66 7.21 3.80 8.78
N LYS A 67 8.33 3.14 9.15
CA LYS A 67 8.34 1.71 9.51
C LYS A 67 7.48 1.40 10.73
N ASP A 68 7.56 2.25 11.77
CA ASP A 68 6.78 2.07 13.00
C ASP A 68 5.29 2.25 12.75
N ILE A 69 4.91 3.24 11.93
CA ILE A 69 3.52 3.52 11.55
C ILE A 69 2.92 2.32 10.81
N ILE A 70 3.61 1.77 9.79
CA ILE A 70 3.13 0.60 9.06
C ILE A 70 3.03 -0.64 9.96
N LYS A 71 3.98 -0.85 10.87
CA LYS A 71 3.90 -1.93 11.86
C LYS A 71 2.72 -1.75 12.80
N SER A 72 2.49 -0.52 13.28
CA SER A 72 1.33 -0.19 14.12
C SER A 72 0.02 -0.43 13.37
N ALA A 73 -0.07 0.02 12.13
CA ALA A 73 -1.24 -0.20 11.27
C ALA A 73 -1.57 -1.68 11.06
N LYS A 74 -0.54 -2.53 10.90
CA LYS A 74 -0.73 -3.97 10.67
C LYS A 74 -1.14 -4.76 11.93
N PHE A 75 -0.64 -4.37 13.11
CA PHE A 75 -0.66 -5.26 14.28
C PHE A 75 -1.23 -4.65 15.55
N ARG A 76 -1.48 -3.33 15.59
CA ARG A 76 -1.88 -2.64 16.83
C ARG A 76 -3.08 -1.73 16.67
N ASN A 77 -3.04 -0.80 15.72
CA ASN A 77 -4.04 0.25 15.59
C ASN A 77 -4.30 0.64 14.12
N PRO A 78 -4.95 -0.23 13.34
CA PRO A 78 -5.31 0.06 11.96
C PRO A 78 -6.24 1.27 11.84
N ALA A 79 -7.18 1.44 12.78
CA ALA A 79 -8.14 2.53 12.73
C ALA A 79 -7.50 3.91 12.80
N ALA A 80 -6.51 4.11 13.70
CA ALA A 80 -5.79 5.37 13.80
C ALA A 80 -4.96 5.67 12.54
N PHE A 81 -4.36 4.65 11.92
CA PHE A 81 -3.66 4.82 10.65
C PHE A 81 -4.65 5.27 9.56
N LEU A 82 -5.75 4.56 9.40
CA LEU A 82 -6.71 4.85 8.35
C LEU A 82 -7.45 6.17 8.53
N ALA A 83 -7.65 6.62 9.78
CA ALA A 83 -8.31 7.90 10.05
C ALA A 83 -7.53 9.10 9.48
N SER A 84 -6.20 9.01 9.41
CA SER A 84 -5.32 10.09 8.95
C SER A 84 -4.39 9.71 7.80
N PHE A 85 -4.61 8.55 7.20
CA PHE A 85 -3.78 8.04 6.11
C PHE A 85 -3.72 9.00 4.90
N LEU A 86 -4.87 9.55 4.52
CA LEU A 86 -4.95 10.46 3.38
C LEU A 86 -4.27 11.80 3.64
N ASP A 87 -4.19 12.25 4.90
CA ASP A 87 -3.49 13.51 5.25
C ASP A 87 -2.00 13.40 4.88
N ASP A 88 -1.42 12.20 5.01
CA ASP A 88 -0.01 11.98 4.72
C ASP A 88 0.30 11.95 3.21
N ILE A 89 -0.66 11.55 2.36
CA ILE A 89 -0.38 11.13 0.98
C ILE A 89 -1.27 11.77 -0.08
N SER A 90 -2.24 12.61 0.32
CA SER A 90 -3.25 13.15 -0.61
C SER A 90 -2.66 13.91 -1.80
N ILE A 91 -1.56 14.63 -1.59
CA ILE A 91 -0.87 15.36 -2.67
C ILE A 91 -0.27 14.37 -3.66
N ASP A 92 0.53 13.40 -3.17
CA ASP A 92 1.16 12.39 -4.02
C ASP A 92 0.13 11.62 -4.84
N ILE A 93 -0.95 11.20 -4.19
CA ILE A 93 -2.01 10.41 -4.85
C ILE A 93 -2.73 11.23 -5.93
N LYS A 94 -3.09 12.48 -5.64
CA LYS A 94 -3.71 13.36 -6.66
C LYS A 94 -2.84 13.51 -7.90
N GLU A 95 -1.55 13.78 -7.70
CA GLU A 95 -0.59 13.93 -8.79
C GLU A 95 -0.45 12.64 -9.60
N ILE A 96 -0.28 11.49 -8.93
CA ILE A 96 -0.12 10.19 -9.59
C ILE A 96 -1.36 9.84 -10.42
N LEU A 97 -2.55 10.01 -9.85
CA LEU A 97 -3.80 9.70 -10.52
C LEU A 97 -4.02 10.58 -11.75
N ALA A 98 -3.76 11.90 -11.65
CA ALA A 98 -3.94 12.85 -12.72
C ALA A 98 -2.91 12.66 -13.85
N GLN A 99 -1.61 12.60 -13.51
CA GLN A 99 -0.52 12.46 -14.49
C GLN A 99 -0.61 11.19 -15.32
N ASN A 100 -1.11 10.11 -14.70
CA ASN A 100 -1.19 8.80 -15.36
C ASN A 100 -2.60 8.48 -15.86
N SER A 101 -3.57 9.38 -15.65
CA SER A 101 -4.98 9.20 -16.01
C SER A 101 -5.51 7.84 -15.57
N ILE A 102 -5.34 7.52 -14.29
CA ILE A 102 -5.71 6.22 -13.71
C ILE A 102 -7.23 6.04 -13.73
N ASP A 103 -7.68 4.90 -14.25
CA ASP A 103 -9.09 4.53 -14.35
C ASP A 103 -9.56 3.70 -13.15
N MET A 104 -8.64 2.97 -12.51
CA MET A 104 -8.98 2.01 -11.46
C MET A 104 -7.86 1.82 -10.46
N VAL A 105 -8.24 1.67 -9.19
CA VAL A 105 -7.34 1.31 -8.08
C VAL A 105 -7.59 -0.13 -7.64
N VAL A 106 -6.51 -0.90 -7.52
CA VAL A 106 -6.55 -2.34 -7.19
C VAL A 106 -5.58 -2.66 -6.07
N PRO A 107 -5.98 -3.30 -4.97
CA PRO A 107 -5.06 -3.67 -3.90
C PRO A 107 -4.21 -4.90 -4.28
N VAL A 108 -2.98 -4.96 -3.76
CA VAL A 108 -2.22 -6.21 -3.69
C VAL A 108 -2.93 -7.16 -2.74
N PRO A 109 -3.37 -8.35 -3.19
CA PRO A 109 -4.16 -9.24 -2.35
C PRO A 109 -3.30 -9.98 -1.33
N SER A 110 -3.76 -10.09 -0.11
CA SER A 110 -3.24 -11.01 0.88
C SER A 110 -3.74 -12.43 0.63
N HIS A 111 -2.95 -13.45 0.99
CA HIS A 111 -3.41 -14.83 0.89
C HIS A 111 -4.51 -15.11 1.93
N LYS A 112 -5.55 -15.87 1.55
CA LYS A 112 -6.70 -16.22 2.41
C LYS A 112 -6.31 -16.73 3.80
N SER A 113 -5.20 -17.48 3.93
CA SER A 113 -4.74 -17.95 5.25
C SER A 113 -4.28 -16.83 6.19
N LYS A 114 -3.93 -15.65 5.69
CA LYS A 114 -3.65 -14.48 6.53
C LYS A 114 -4.94 -13.81 7.01
N LEU A 115 -6.01 -13.85 6.21
CA LEU A 115 -7.30 -13.28 6.58
C LEU A 115 -7.95 -14.02 7.77
N TYR A 116 -7.63 -15.30 7.98
CA TYR A 116 -8.08 -16.03 9.17
C TYR A 116 -7.37 -15.60 10.47
N THR A 117 -6.21 -14.95 10.36
CA THR A 117 -5.40 -14.51 11.51
C THR A 117 -5.31 -12.99 11.64
N GLN A 118 -5.75 -12.26 10.63
CA GLN A 118 -5.77 -10.79 10.60
C GLN A 118 -7.17 -10.35 10.14
N GLU A 119 -7.89 -9.69 11.01
CA GLU A 119 -9.21 -9.08 10.72
C GLU A 119 -9.11 -7.94 9.67
N PHE A 120 -7.90 -7.64 9.17
CA PHE A 120 -7.62 -6.41 8.46
C PHE A 120 -6.55 -6.60 7.37
N ASP A 121 -6.90 -6.24 6.14
CA ASP A 121 -5.98 -6.21 4.98
C ASP A 121 -5.64 -4.76 4.63
N LEU A 122 -4.45 -4.32 5.03
CA LEU A 122 -4.04 -2.92 4.92
C LEU A 122 -4.04 -2.39 3.48
N PRO A 123 -3.48 -3.09 2.46
CA PRO A 123 -3.58 -2.66 1.08
C PRO A 123 -5.01 -2.50 0.57
N VAL A 124 -5.93 -3.38 0.99
CA VAL A 124 -7.36 -3.31 0.63
C VAL A 124 -7.99 -2.04 1.17
N GLU A 125 -7.80 -1.75 2.45
CA GLU A 125 -8.39 -0.57 3.07
C GLU A 125 -7.77 0.74 2.55
N MET A 126 -6.46 0.74 2.26
CA MET A 126 -5.80 1.88 1.62
C MET A 126 -6.36 2.14 0.22
N ALA A 127 -6.51 1.09 -0.59
CA ALA A 127 -7.05 1.20 -1.94
C ALA A 127 -8.49 1.73 -1.95
N ARG A 128 -9.35 1.25 -1.04
CA ARG A 128 -10.73 1.75 -0.90
C ARG A 128 -10.74 3.24 -0.56
N ARG A 129 -9.96 3.67 0.43
CA ARG A 129 -9.90 5.08 0.82
C ARG A 129 -9.36 6.00 -0.26
N ILE A 130 -8.38 5.52 -1.05
CA ILE A 130 -7.88 6.27 -2.20
C ILE A 130 -9.00 6.41 -3.25
N ALA A 131 -9.73 5.34 -3.54
CA ALA A 131 -10.82 5.35 -4.50
C ALA A 131 -11.97 6.27 -4.04
N ASP A 132 -12.41 6.16 -2.79
CA ASP A 132 -13.46 7.01 -2.20
C ASP A 132 -13.06 8.49 -2.22
N TYR A 133 -11.80 8.81 -1.92
CA TYR A 133 -11.28 10.17 -1.91
C TYR A 133 -11.17 10.79 -3.30
N SER A 134 -10.80 10.00 -4.30
CA SER A 134 -10.49 10.47 -5.66
C SER A 134 -11.64 10.31 -6.65
N GLY A 135 -12.66 9.50 -6.33
CA GLY A 135 -13.73 9.14 -7.26
C GLY A 135 -13.31 8.13 -8.34
N VAL A 136 -12.08 7.57 -8.26
CA VAL A 136 -11.60 6.54 -9.17
C VAL A 136 -12.20 5.18 -8.80
N GLU A 137 -12.47 4.32 -9.79
CA GLU A 137 -13.07 3.01 -9.54
C GLU A 137 -12.18 2.14 -8.63
N TYR A 138 -12.76 1.52 -7.60
CA TYR A 138 -12.12 0.47 -6.80
C TYR A 138 -12.48 -0.91 -7.33
N SER A 139 -11.51 -1.81 -7.44
CA SER A 139 -11.79 -3.21 -7.78
C SER A 139 -10.89 -4.18 -7.03
N HIS A 140 -11.51 -5.17 -6.41
CA HIS A 140 -10.82 -6.33 -5.84
C HIS A 140 -10.84 -7.47 -6.88
N CYS A 141 -10.16 -7.25 -8.02
CA CYS A 141 -10.18 -8.16 -9.15
C CYS A 141 -8.99 -9.11 -9.22
N ILE A 142 -8.10 -9.09 -8.22
CA ILE A 142 -6.93 -9.97 -8.15
C ILE A 142 -7.06 -10.83 -6.89
N ASN A 143 -7.03 -12.14 -7.07
CA ASN A 143 -6.98 -13.10 -5.98
C ASN A 143 -5.59 -13.71 -5.87
N LYS A 144 -5.10 -13.87 -4.64
CA LYS A 144 -3.92 -14.68 -4.37
C LYS A 144 -4.35 -16.13 -4.16
N ILE A 145 -4.14 -16.97 -5.17
CA ILE A 145 -4.63 -18.36 -5.22
C ILE A 145 -3.64 -19.37 -4.61
N ARG A 146 -2.37 -19.00 -4.47
CA ARG A 146 -1.32 -19.86 -3.90
C ARG A 146 -0.62 -19.20 -2.71
N LYS A 147 -0.41 -19.98 -1.64
CA LYS A 147 0.43 -19.56 -0.52
C LYS A 147 1.90 -19.52 -0.98
N THR A 148 2.50 -18.35 -0.95
CA THR A 148 3.92 -18.18 -1.30
C THR A 148 4.77 -18.18 -0.04
N ALA A 149 5.98 -18.75 -0.08
CA ALA A 149 6.91 -18.70 1.04
C ALA A 149 7.33 -17.25 1.36
N LYS A 150 7.75 -17.01 2.60
CA LYS A 150 8.23 -15.68 3.01
C LYS A 150 9.50 -15.35 2.22
N GLN A 151 9.48 -14.24 1.47
CA GLN A 151 10.53 -13.86 0.53
C GLN A 151 11.94 -13.70 1.14
N HIS A 152 12.05 -13.39 2.43
CA HIS A 152 13.35 -13.28 3.12
C HIS A 152 14.04 -14.63 3.39
N GLN A 153 13.35 -15.74 3.17
CA GLN A 153 13.89 -17.09 3.31
C GLN A 153 14.29 -17.73 1.98
N LEU A 154 14.13 -16.99 0.85
CA LEU A 154 14.32 -17.49 -0.50
C LEU A 154 15.47 -16.80 -1.19
N SER A 155 16.22 -17.53 -2.04
CA SER A 155 17.17 -16.98 -2.99
C SER A 155 16.46 -16.10 -4.05
N LYS A 156 17.24 -15.41 -4.86
CA LYS A 156 16.72 -14.50 -5.89
C LYS A 156 15.94 -15.23 -6.97
N GLU A 157 16.41 -16.41 -7.36
CA GLU A 157 15.80 -17.31 -8.33
C GLU A 157 14.52 -17.93 -7.75
N GLU A 158 14.58 -18.43 -6.54
CA GLU A 158 13.42 -19.01 -5.85
C GLU A 158 12.29 -17.99 -5.64
N ARG A 159 12.60 -16.70 -5.45
CA ARG A 159 11.58 -15.64 -5.35
C ARG A 159 10.79 -15.48 -6.65
N LYS A 160 11.43 -15.59 -7.82
CA LYS A 160 10.75 -15.53 -9.11
C LYS A 160 9.80 -16.71 -9.28
N VAL A 161 10.29 -17.92 -9.03
CA VAL A 161 9.49 -19.17 -9.15
C VAL A 161 8.35 -19.20 -8.13
N ASN A 162 8.57 -18.65 -6.94
CA ASN A 162 7.59 -18.65 -5.85
C ASN A 162 6.30 -17.87 -6.19
N LEU A 163 6.35 -16.91 -7.10
CA LEU A 163 5.19 -16.09 -7.49
C LEU A 163 4.55 -16.51 -8.83
N VAL A 164 5.15 -17.42 -9.59
CA VAL A 164 4.53 -17.93 -10.81
C VAL A 164 3.17 -18.56 -10.49
N ASN A 165 2.13 -18.11 -11.19
CA ASN A 165 0.74 -18.53 -10.96
C ASN A 165 0.26 -18.34 -9.51
N ALA A 166 0.77 -17.31 -8.81
CA ALA A 166 0.33 -17.00 -7.45
C ALA A 166 -0.93 -16.13 -7.42
N PHE A 167 -1.23 -15.44 -8.51
CA PHE A 167 -2.37 -14.55 -8.64
C PHE A 167 -3.28 -14.93 -9.78
N GLU A 168 -4.54 -14.56 -9.67
CA GLU A 168 -5.58 -14.75 -10.69
C GLU A 168 -6.33 -13.45 -10.87
N VAL A 169 -6.49 -12.99 -12.10
CA VAL A 169 -7.31 -11.84 -12.46
C VAL A 169 -8.72 -12.32 -12.76
N THR A 170 -9.71 -11.87 -11.98
CA THR A 170 -11.09 -12.40 -12.00
C THR A 170 -12.06 -11.56 -12.83
N LYS A 171 -11.62 -10.43 -13.39
CA LYS A 171 -12.47 -9.52 -14.18
C LYS A 171 -11.82 -9.19 -15.51
N ASN A 172 -12.64 -8.96 -16.53
CA ASN A 172 -12.16 -8.31 -17.75
C ASN A 172 -11.92 -6.82 -17.46
N LEU A 173 -10.70 -6.35 -17.67
CA LEU A 173 -10.29 -4.98 -17.41
C LEU A 173 -9.71 -4.31 -18.69
N GLN A 174 -10.11 -4.70 -19.90
CA GLN A 174 -9.54 -4.27 -21.18
C GLN A 174 -9.48 -2.74 -21.33
N GLY A 175 -8.33 -2.21 -21.76
CA GLY A 175 -8.11 -0.79 -21.99
C GLY A 175 -8.00 0.06 -20.73
N LYS A 176 -8.04 -0.50 -19.51
CA LYS A 176 -7.94 0.25 -18.24
C LYS A 176 -6.48 0.53 -17.85
N ARG A 177 -6.23 1.71 -17.30
CA ARG A 177 -4.98 2.10 -16.64
C ARG A 177 -5.15 1.90 -15.15
N ILE A 178 -4.36 1.01 -14.58
CA ILE A 178 -4.56 0.50 -13.23
C ILE A 178 -3.44 0.97 -12.30
N LEU A 179 -3.81 1.45 -11.11
CA LEU A 179 -2.88 1.69 -10.01
C LEU A 179 -3.00 0.57 -8.98
N VAL A 180 -1.94 -0.23 -8.84
CA VAL A 180 -1.82 -1.27 -7.83
C VAL A 180 -1.32 -0.67 -6.52
N ILE A 181 -2.05 -0.93 -5.41
CA ILE A 181 -1.76 -0.38 -4.08
C ILE A 181 -1.15 -1.46 -3.19
N ASP A 182 0.00 -1.14 -2.59
CA ASP A 182 0.64 -1.96 -1.54
C ASP A 182 0.99 -1.10 -0.32
N ASP A 183 1.26 -1.71 0.81
CA ASP A 183 1.74 -1.01 2.00
C ASP A 183 3.27 -0.81 1.98
N VAL A 184 4.01 -1.81 1.50
CA VAL A 184 5.48 -1.80 1.42
C VAL A 184 5.97 -2.44 0.13
N ILE A 185 6.51 -1.65 -0.78
CA ILE A 185 7.32 -2.20 -1.87
C ILE A 185 8.74 -2.49 -1.34
N THR A 186 9.18 -3.73 -1.51
CA THR A 186 10.54 -4.16 -1.16
C THR A 186 11.36 -4.40 -2.43
N THR A 187 11.36 -5.62 -2.95
CA THR A 187 12.01 -5.98 -4.20
C THR A 187 11.18 -5.64 -5.44
N GLY A 188 9.92 -5.27 -5.27
CA GLY A 188 8.98 -5.03 -6.36
C GLY A 188 8.48 -6.30 -7.08
N ILE A 189 8.95 -7.49 -6.70
CA ILE A 189 8.60 -8.75 -7.37
C ILE A 189 7.09 -9.01 -7.32
N THR A 190 6.43 -8.77 -6.18
CA THR A 190 4.97 -8.95 -6.04
C THR A 190 4.21 -8.09 -7.06
N VAL A 191 4.56 -6.81 -7.10
CA VAL A 191 3.92 -5.84 -8.00
C VAL A 191 4.19 -6.18 -9.46
N SER A 192 5.43 -6.58 -9.80
CA SER A 192 5.80 -7.01 -11.15
C SER A 192 5.04 -8.26 -11.61
N THR A 193 4.84 -9.23 -10.71
CA THR A 193 4.05 -10.43 -11.02
C THR A 193 2.60 -10.07 -11.29
N ILE A 194 1.99 -9.24 -10.43
CA ILE A 194 0.63 -8.75 -10.64
C ILE A 194 0.52 -7.96 -11.95
N ALA A 195 1.50 -7.11 -12.26
CA ALA A 195 1.53 -6.37 -13.52
C ALA A 195 1.61 -7.29 -14.74
N THR A 196 2.37 -8.39 -14.64
CA THR A 196 2.41 -9.42 -15.70
C THR A 196 1.02 -10.00 -15.93
N ASP A 197 0.35 -10.47 -14.88
CA ASP A 197 -0.97 -11.09 -14.99
C ASP A 197 -2.02 -10.10 -15.49
N LEU A 198 -1.96 -8.86 -15.04
CA LEU A 198 -2.80 -7.77 -15.53
C LEU A 198 -2.55 -7.49 -17.03
N LYS A 199 -1.32 -7.42 -17.49
CA LYS A 199 -0.99 -7.18 -18.91
C LYS A 199 -1.43 -8.34 -19.80
N ILE A 200 -1.28 -9.57 -19.37
CA ILE A 200 -1.81 -10.75 -20.06
C ILE A 200 -3.34 -10.67 -20.19
N ALA A 201 -4.02 -10.14 -19.16
CA ALA A 201 -5.46 -9.91 -19.19
C ALA A 201 -5.89 -8.65 -20.01
N GLY A 202 -5.01 -8.06 -20.81
CA GLY A 202 -5.31 -6.99 -21.77
C GLY A 202 -5.29 -5.57 -21.21
N ARG A 203 -4.50 -5.30 -20.16
CA ARG A 203 -4.37 -3.93 -19.59
C ARG A 203 -3.55 -3.02 -20.49
N GLU A 204 -3.96 -1.75 -20.58
CA GLU A 204 -3.19 -0.75 -21.31
C GLU A 204 -1.91 -0.42 -20.56
N LYS A 205 -2.05 0.01 -19.30
CA LYS A 205 -0.92 0.37 -18.42
C LYS A 205 -1.15 -0.07 -16.99
N VAL A 206 -0.07 -0.40 -16.30
CA VAL A 206 -0.06 -0.79 -14.89
C VAL A 206 0.94 0.05 -14.13
N TYR A 207 0.44 0.75 -13.15
CA TYR A 207 1.22 1.56 -12.21
C TYR A 207 1.18 0.92 -10.82
N ALA A 208 2.14 1.28 -9.98
CA ALA A 208 2.17 0.81 -8.60
C ALA A 208 2.44 1.97 -7.64
N TRP A 209 1.79 1.95 -6.49
CA TRP A 209 2.10 2.84 -5.39
C TRP A 209 2.09 2.07 -4.07
N ALA A 210 3.03 2.43 -3.18
CA ALA A 210 3.04 1.96 -1.80
C ALA A 210 3.25 3.11 -0.82
N TYR A 211 2.73 2.97 0.39
CA TYR A 211 2.98 3.94 1.44
C TYR A 211 4.48 4.03 1.75
N THR A 212 5.17 2.88 1.74
CA THR A 212 6.62 2.85 1.99
C THR A 212 7.40 2.01 0.99
N LEU A 213 8.66 2.42 0.77
CA LEU A 213 9.66 1.69 -0.01
C LEU A 213 10.80 1.20 0.90
N ASN A 214 11.09 -0.08 0.86
CA ASN A 214 12.29 -0.65 1.49
C ASN A 214 13.41 -0.78 0.46
N ILE A 215 14.43 0.09 0.53
CA ILE A 215 15.57 0.14 -0.39
C ILE A 215 16.72 -0.78 0.09
N GLU A 216 16.50 -1.68 1.05
CA GLU A 216 17.58 -2.58 1.49
C GLU A 216 18.04 -3.47 0.32
N GLY A 217 19.21 -3.14 -0.24
CA GLY A 217 19.88 -3.90 -1.29
C GLY A 217 20.54 -3.10 -2.41
N GLY A 218 20.67 -1.79 -2.28
CA GLY A 218 21.59 -0.99 -3.08
C GLY A 218 22.76 -0.57 -2.21
N ASN A 219 23.91 -1.22 -2.34
CA ASN A 219 25.18 -0.64 -1.89
C ASN A 219 25.31 0.72 -2.58
N THR A 220 25.43 1.78 -1.79
CA THR A 220 26.02 3.05 -2.19
C THR A 220 27.47 2.83 -2.57
#